data_c476ceb6d0043678ce17c24e31b3b524
#
_entry.id   c476ceb6d0043678ce17c24e31b3b524
#
_cell.length_a   1.000
_cell.length_b   1.000
_cell.length_c   1.000
_cell.angle_alpha   90.00
_cell.angle_beta   90.00
_cell.angle_gamma   90.00
#
_symmetry.space_group_name_H-M   'P 1'
#
loop_
_entity.id
_entity.type
_entity.pdbx_description
1 polymer ?
#
loop_
_entity_poly.entity_id
_entity_poly.type
_entity_poly.pdbx_seq_one_letter_code
_entity_poly.pdbx_strand_id
1 'polypeptide(L)'
;MKTKLLLFLLFCGLFVHAQTIEVSGLQSGIWDADTVFVTNNVIIEDSLNITAGTTVLFNGYYNIHVKKHATLNALGTENDSIVFTVADTTGFHVFNSGRGGWNGIRLEKADSCQFDYCRFQYGKAALDEDQDGGALRIFSCTNVAISHSTMFCNFSREHGGALSAEYSAVTMRCCSIRNNLTYTEIDTVYGMYGGGLRFIKCDVALLESDFRYNNGTGAIGGAVSIDSCSARIDRCCFEHNFGINGGGMYLMRCYDRPCSITNSLFANNISGHFGGGLAISESSPLVSNLTVVNNHSIGVNCGGIFFYQHCSPSVWNCIVYGNTNESTTDTPVQMWAWTYDDDAPEFHNCLVQFGLENIASYDRITVYENCLDEDPLFVNPENEDYHLAGGSPCINAGSPETPDVIINGLDLEGYERVSGDLIDIGVYEFNFTNVQENAQNANRIHIFGNPITASSYAEIELYHDCIIKANLYSLDGKLLKNKNLGTLQKGIHHIEIGEMFQSLSSGTYLFVIQTSGKTLTSKIVKP
;
A
#
# COMPACT_ATOMS: atom_id res chain seq x y z
N MET A 1 -42.81 -12.39 -60.71
CA MET A 1 -42.67 -11.23 -59.79
C MET A 1 -42.13 -11.74 -58.50
N LYS A 2 -40.86 -11.46 -58.23
CA LYS A 2 -40.17 -11.80 -56.92
C LYS A 2 -40.11 -10.52 -56.13
N THR A 3 -40.88 -10.42 -55.05
CA THR A 3 -40.90 -9.29 -54.14
C THR A 3 -39.70 -9.44 -53.20
N LYS A 4 -38.71 -8.52 -53.26
CA LYS A 4 -37.60 -8.42 -52.30
C LYS A 4 -38.10 -7.63 -51.09
N LEU A 5 -38.17 -8.29 -49.96
CA LEU A 5 -38.39 -7.66 -48.64
C LEU A 5 -37.09 -7.00 -48.18
N LEU A 6 -37.05 -5.69 -48.14
CA LEU A 6 -35.95 -4.91 -47.63
C LEU A 6 -36.15 -4.74 -46.11
N LEU A 7 -35.36 -5.46 -45.32
CA LEU A 7 -35.35 -5.34 -43.84
C LEU A 7 -34.50 -4.11 -43.46
N PHE A 8 -35.16 -3.03 -43.02
CA PHE A 8 -34.52 -1.85 -42.46
C PHE A 8 -34.22 -2.15 -40.98
N LEU A 9 -32.96 -2.47 -40.66
CA LEU A 9 -32.49 -2.50 -39.30
C LEU A 9 -32.30 -1.06 -38.79
N LEU A 10 -33.25 -0.59 -37.98
CA LEU A 10 -33.11 0.64 -37.22
C LEU A 10 -32.06 0.40 -36.11
N PHE A 11 -30.84 0.86 -36.32
CA PHE A 11 -29.86 1.00 -35.26
C PHE A 11 -30.28 2.20 -34.38
N CYS A 12 -31.07 1.95 -33.33
CA CYS A 12 -31.22 2.92 -32.23
C CYS A 12 -29.90 2.97 -31.48
N GLY A 13 -29.00 3.86 -31.86
CA GLY A 13 -27.88 4.24 -31.04
C GLY A 13 -28.43 4.86 -29.76
N LEU A 14 -28.35 4.14 -28.66
CA LEU A 14 -28.51 4.71 -27.33
C LEU A 14 -27.33 5.68 -27.13
N PHE A 15 -27.58 6.98 -27.38
CA PHE A 15 -26.72 8.04 -26.91
C PHE A 15 -26.87 8.05 -25.39
N VAL A 16 -25.97 7.38 -24.67
CA VAL A 16 -25.83 7.59 -23.25
C VAL A 16 -25.30 9.02 -23.09
N HIS A 17 -26.19 9.94 -22.72
CA HIS A 17 -25.77 11.28 -22.32
C HIS A 17 -25.15 11.13 -20.93
N ALA A 18 -23.90 11.53 -20.77
CA ALA A 18 -23.27 11.62 -19.46
C ALA A 18 -24.13 12.52 -18.57
N GLN A 19 -24.65 11.94 -17.49
CA GLN A 19 -25.47 12.69 -16.54
C GLN A 19 -24.59 13.47 -15.60
N THR A 20 -24.82 14.77 -15.51
CA THR A 20 -24.09 15.65 -14.59
C THR A 20 -25.06 16.36 -13.67
N ILE A 21 -24.67 16.51 -12.39
CA ILE A 21 -25.41 17.31 -11.41
C ILE A 21 -24.47 18.28 -10.70
N GLU A 22 -25.00 19.43 -10.28
CA GLU A 22 -24.29 20.39 -9.43
C GLU A 22 -24.87 20.35 -8.02
N VAL A 23 -24.01 20.33 -7.01
CA VAL A 23 -24.40 20.20 -5.61
C VAL A 23 -23.70 21.22 -4.74
N SER A 24 -24.42 21.70 -3.71
CA SER A 24 -23.91 22.56 -2.64
C SER A 24 -24.90 22.55 -1.47
N GLY A 25 -24.46 23.01 -0.29
CA GLY A 25 -25.30 23.12 0.89
C GLY A 25 -25.80 21.77 1.39
N LEU A 26 -27.04 21.71 1.89
CA LEU A 26 -27.63 20.50 2.46
C LEU A 26 -27.95 19.48 1.37
N GLN A 27 -27.45 18.26 1.55
CA GLN A 27 -27.64 17.14 0.62
C GLN A 27 -28.05 15.88 1.36
N SER A 28 -28.86 15.04 0.70
CA SER A 28 -29.25 13.71 1.17
C SER A 28 -29.76 12.86 0.01
N GLY A 29 -30.04 11.59 0.25
CA GLY A 29 -30.62 10.67 -0.73
C GLY A 29 -29.56 9.97 -1.59
N ILE A 30 -29.60 10.12 -2.90
CA ILE A 30 -28.71 9.40 -3.82
C ILE A 30 -28.12 10.37 -4.83
N TRP A 31 -26.81 10.32 -4.97
CA TRP A 31 -26.10 10.88 -6.12
C TRP A 31 -25.90 9.78 -7.16
N ASP A 32 -26.74 9.84 -8.20
CA ASP A 32 -26.74 8.90 -9.33
C ASP A 32 -26.44 9.69 -10.61
N ALA A 33 -25.15 9.92 -10.86
CA ALA A 33 -24.67 10.70 -12.01
C ALA A 33 -23.23 10.31 -12.34
N ASP A 34 -22.83 10.42 -13.62
CA ASP A 34 -21.44 10.19 -14.02
C ASP A 34 -20.49 11.23 -13.39
N THR A 35 -20.96 12.47 -13.25
CA THR A 35 -20.20 13.53 -12.60
C THR A 35 -21.09 14.38 -11.68
N VAL A 36 -20.64 14.53 -10.45
CA VAL A 36 -21.21 15.41 -9.43
C VAL A 36 -20.27 16.58 -9.21
N PHE A 37 -20.65 17.77 -9.68
CA PHE A 37 -19.88 19.00 -9.46
C PHE A 37 -20.18 19.61 -8.09
N VAL A 38 -19.19 19.63 -7.21
CA VAL A 38 -19.29 20.30 -5.92
C VAL A 38 -18.88 21.76 -6.09
N THR A 39 -19.86 22.68 -6.02
CA THR A 39 -19.68 24.12 -6.29
C THR A 39 -19.62 24.97 -5.03
N ASN A 40 -19.88 24.39 -3.86
CA ASN A 40 -19.67 24.95 -2.53
C ASN A 40 -19.63 23.81 -1.50
N ASN A 41 -19.37 24.12 -0.21
CA ASN A 41 -19.41 23.12 0.85
C ASN A 41 -20.74 22.37 0.88
N VAL A 42 -20.65 21.07 1.08
CA VAL A 42 -21.80 20.15 1.21
C VAL A 42 -21.97 19.76 2.67
N ILE A 43 -23.20 19.71 3.15
CA ILE A 43 -23.58 19.28 4.50
C ILE A 43 -24.50 18.07 4.37
N ILE A 44 -24.20 17.00 5.09
CA ILE A 44 -25.03 15.79 5.17
C ILE A 44 -25.51 15.65 6.61
N GLU A 45 -26.82 15.76 6.81
CA GLU A 45 -27.50 15.64 8.14
C GLU A 45 -28.36 14.39 8.24
N ASP A 46 -28.49 13.62 7.16
CA ASP A 46 -29.25 12.38 7.09
C ASP A 46 -28.38 11.33 6.35
N SER A 47 -28.86 10.67 5.34
CA SER A 47 -28.19 9.64 4.58
C SER A 47 -27.90 10.12 3.16
N LEU A 48 -26.66 9.94 2.69
CA LEU A 48 -26.28 10.11 1.29
C LEU A 48 -25.60 8.84 0.78
N ASN A 49 -26.08 8.36 -0.37
CA ASN A 49 -25.44 7.26 -1.10
C ASN A 49 -24.93 7.76 -2.45
N ILE A 50 -23.73 7.35 -2.82
CA ILE A 50 -23.10 7.67 -4.12
C ILE A 50 -22.99 6.38 -4.91
N THR A 51 -23.49 6.39 -6.16
CA THR A 51 -23.49 5.18 -7.01
C THR A 51 -22.13 4.92 -7.64
N ALA A 52 -21.90 3.67 -8.00
CA ALA A 52 -20.67 3.24 -8.67
C ALA A 52 -20.44 4.02 -9.99
N GLY A 53 -19.16 4.31 -10.29
CA GLY A 53 -18.76 5.05 -11.48
C GLY A 53 -18.85 6.58 -11.36
N THR A 54 -19.41 7.11 -10.26
CA THR A 54 -19.55 8.56 -10.05
C THR A 54 -18.19 9.23 -9.84
N THR A 55 -17.93 10.30 -10.57
CA THR A 55 -16.84 11.24 -10.28
C THR A 55 -17.38 12.44 -9.50
N VAL A 56 -16.98 12.58 -8.23
CA VAL A 56 -17.25 13.75 -7.38
C VAL A 56 -16.13 14.76 -7.61
N LEU A 57 -16.43 15.80 -8.38
CA LEU A 57 -15.47 16.79 -8.88
C LEU A 57 -15.66 18.12 -8.19
N PHE A 58 -14.69 18.50 -7.35
CA PHE A 58 -14.73 19.75 -6.61
C PHE A 58 -14.23 20.91 -7.50
N ASN A 59 -15.07 21.93 -7.69
CA ASN A 59 -14.75 23.14 -8.45
C ASN A 59 -13.97 24.18 -7.62
N GLY A 60 -13.48 23.80 -6.45
CA GLY A 60 -12.73 24.68 -5.55
C GLY A 60 -12.41 24.00 -4.22
N TYR A 61 -11.92 24.79 -3.29
CA TYR A 61 -11.52 24.32 -1.96
C TYR A 61 -12.75 24.14 -1.05
N TYR A 62 -13.56 23.13 -1.38
CA TYR A 62 -14.80 22.79 -0.67
C TYR A 62 -14.69 21.43 -0.01
N ASN A 63 -15.54 21.17 0.99
CA ASN A 63 -15.62 19.91 1.70
C ASN A 63 -17.02 19.28 1.62
N ILE A 64 -17.08 18.00 2.02
CA ILE A 64 -18.31 17.32 2.39
C ILE A 64 -18.27 17.10 3.90
N HIS A 65 -19.19 17.69 4.64
CA HIS A 65 -19.30 17.57 6.10
C HIS A 65 -20.46 16.68 6.48
N VAL A 66 -20.15 15.48 6.97
CA VAL A 66 -21.13 14.51 7.47
C VAL A 66 -21.32 14.75 8.96
N LYS A 67 -22.51 15.15 9.33
CA LYS A 67 -22.88 15.53 10.69
C LYS A 67 -23.22 14.32 11.58
N LYS A 68 -23.42 14.62 12.83
CA LYS A 68 -23.81 13.64 13.85
C LYS A 68 -25.03 12.80 13.40
N HIS A 69 -24.91 11.49 13.51
CA HIS A 69 -25.90 10.47 13.12
C HIS A 69 -26.23 10.39 11.63
N ALA A 70 -25.59 11.20 10.79
CA ALA A 70 -25.68 11.08 9.35
C ALA A 70 -24.78 9.94 8.82
N THR A 71 -25.07 9.47 7.62
CA THR A 71 -24.30 8.43 6.94
C THR A 71 -23.88 8.87 5.55
N LEU A 72 -22.68 8.47 5.13
CA LEU A 72 -22.19 8.61 3.77
C LEU A 72 -21.70 7.26 3.30
N ASN A 73 -22.35 6.75 2.24
CA ASN A 73 -21.95 5.50 1.60
C ASN A 73 -21.56 5.77 0.14
N ALA A 74 -20.31 5.52 -0.18
CA ALA A 74 -19.78 5.59 -1.54
C ALA A 74 -19.33 4.16 -1.91
N LEU A 75 -20.19 3.45 -2.64
CA LEU A 75 -20.01 2.04 -2.93
C LEU A 75 -19.79 1.85 -4.44
N GLY A 76 -18.51 1.89 -4.83
CA GLY A 76 -18.05 1.59 -6.17
C GLY A 76 -17.96 0.08 -6.42
N THR A 77 -17.42 -0.27 -7.58
CA THR A 77 -17.05 -1.64 -7.94
C THR A 77 -15.65 -1.66 -8.55
N GLU A 78 -15.08 -2.83 -8.72
CA GLU A 78 -13.76 -2.99 -9.35
C GLU A 78 -13.66 -2.29 -10.72
N ASN A 79 -14.70 -2.35 -11.51
CA ASN A 79 -14.74 -1.74 -12.84
C ASN A 79 -15.25 -0.30 -12.86
N ASP A 80 -16.05 0.09 -11.86
CA ASP A 80 -16.73 1.39 -11.77
C ASP A 80 -16.44 2.05 -10.42
N SER A 81 -15.19 2.49 -10.21
CA SER A 81 -14.77 3.15 -8.97
C SER A 81 -15.42 4.53 -8.83
N ILE A 82 -15.65 4.95 -7.59
CA ILE A 82 -16.05 6.32 -7.28
C ILE A 82 -14.80 7.17 -7.08
N VAL A 83 -14.73 8.32 -7.75
CA VAL A 83 -13.55 9.19 -7.71
C VAL A 83 -13.88 10.51 -7.03
N PHE A 84 -13.15 10.85 -5.96
CA PHE A 84 -13.17 12.16 -5.30
C PHE A 84 -11.92 12.93 -5.71
N THR A 85 -12.08 14.04 -6.41
CA THR A 85 -10.96 14.81 -6.95
C THR A 85 -11.33 16.29 -7.17
N VAL A 86 -10.36 17.12 -7.53
CA VAL A 86 -10.53 18.54 -7.84
C VAL A 86 -10.47 18.78 -9.35
N ALA A 87 -11.21 19.78 -9.83
CA ALA A 87 -11.24 20.14 -11.26
C ALA A 87 -9.91 20.74 -11.75
N ASP A 88 -9.21 21.47 -10.89
CA ASP A 88 -7.92 22.12 -11.21
C ASP A 88 -6.90 21.85 -10.12
N THR A 89 -5.82 21.13 -10.45
CA THR A 89 -4.71 20.82 -9.55
C THR A 89 -3.62 21.90 -9.50
N THR A 90 -3.79 23.01 -10.23
CA THR A 90 -2.80 24.10 -10.28
C THR A 90 -2.60 24.71 -8.90
N GLY A 91 -1.38 24.64 -8.40
CA GLY A 91 -1.00 25.16 -7.07
C GLY A 91 -1.23 24.15 -5.93
N PHE A 92 -1.45 22.87 -6.21
CA PHE A 92 -1.54 21.84 -5.16
C PHE A 92 -0.32 21.81 -4.24
N HIS A 93 0.87 22.06 -4.79
CA HIS A 93 2.15 22.11 -4.05
C HIS A 93 2.36 23.39 -3.22
N VAL A 94 1.43 24.34 -3.25
CA VAL A 94 1.48 25.54 -2.39
C VAL A 94 0.83 25.23 -1.05
N PHE A 95 1.62 24.83 -0.06
CA PHE A 95 1.15 24.16 1.16
C PHE A 95 0.37 25.02 2.17
N ASN A 96 0.43 26.35 2.06
CA ASN A 96 -0.32 27.28 2.91
C ASN A 96 -1.57 27.86 2.20
N SER A 97 -2.08 27.17 1.22
CA SER A 97 -3.21 27.60 0.39
C SER A 97 -4.11 26.43 0.03
N GLY A 98 -5.41 26.66 -0.06
CA GLY A 98 -6.37 25.68 -0.60
C GLY A 98 -6.31 25.46 -2.12
N ARG A 99 -5.43 26.18 -2.85
CA ARG A 99 -5.34 26.09 -4.30
C ARG A 99 -4.93 24.69 -4.75
N GLY A 100 -5.54 24.21 -5.83
CA GLY A 100 -5.21 22.95 -6.46
C GLY A 100 -5.69 21.70 -5.70
N GLY A 101 -6.44 21.87 -4.61
CA GLY A 101 -7.00 20.80 -3.81
C GLY A 101 -8.43 21.06 -3.37
N TRP A 102 -9.07 20.05 -2.81
CA TRP A 102 -10.38 20.14 -2.16
C TRP A 102 -10.23 19.83 -0.67
N ASN A 103 -11.11 20.39 0.17
CA ASN A 103 -10.97 20.31 1.62
C ASN A 103 -11.57 19.04 2.22
N GLY A 104 -11.44 17.89 1.57
CA GLY A 104 -11.72 16.56 2.09
C GLY A 104 -13.18 16.28 2.48
N ILE A 105 -13.41 15.07 2.96
CA ILE A 105 -14.63 14.64 3.64
C ILE A 105 -14.38 14.70 5.15
N ARG A 106 -15.28 15.32 5.88
CA ARG A 106 -15.22 15.54 7.32
C ARG A 106 -16.36 14.79 8.00
N LEU A 107 -16.05 13.64 8.63
CA LEU A 107 -17.02 12.83 9.38
C LEU A 107 -16.97 13.25 10.85
N GLU A 108 -18.05 13.85 11.35
CA GLU A 108 -18.13 14.32 12.73
C GLU A 108 -19.28 13.66 13.48
N LYS A 109 -18.94 12.71 14.35
CA LYS A 109 -19.92 11.91 15.10
C LYS A 109 -20.95 11.23 14.18
N ALA A 110 -20.53 10.95 12.96
CA ALA A 110 -21.31 10.22 11.98
C ALA A 110 -21.50 8.77 12.44
N ASP A 111 -22.58 8.17 11.97
CA ASP A 111 -22.81 6.75 12.18
C ASP A 111 -21.96 5.90 11.20
N SER A 112 -22.39 4.70 10.87
CA SER A 112 -21.65 3.84 9.95
C SER A 112 -21.50 4.47 8.56
N CYS A 113 -20.26 4.81 8.19
CA CYS A 113 -19.91 5.31 6.85
C CYS A 113 -19.08 4.27 6.10
N GLN A 114 -19.34 4.10 4.81
CA GLN A 114 -18.69 3.08 3.99
C GLN A 114 -18.12 3.67 2.70
N PHE A 115 -16.89 3.28 2.39
CA PHE A 115 -16.19 3.64 1.15
C PHE A 115 -15.61 2.37 0.56
N ASP A 116 -16.16 1.92 -0.58
CA ASP A 116 -15.68 0.73 -1.27
C ASP A 116 -15.35 1.06 -2.73
N TYR A 117 -14.21 0.59 -3.23
CA TYR A 117 -13.68 0.95 -4.54
C TYR A 117 -13.68 2.46 -4.81
N CYS A 118 -13.21 3.24 -3.83
CA CYS A 118 -13.09 4.69 -3.92
C CYS A 118 -11.65 5.12 -4.23
N ARG A 119 -11.53 6.24 -4.96
CA ARG A 119 -10.25 6.93 -5.20
C ARG A 119 -10.32 8.34 -4.65
N PHE A 120 -9.48 8.65 -3.66
CA PHE A 120 -9.36 9.96 -3.06
C PHE A 120 -8.07 10.62 -3.54
N GLN A 121 -8.18 11.69 -4.31
CA GLN A 121 -7.05 12.35 -4.94
C GLN A 121 -7.09 13.85 -4.69
N TYR A 122 -5.92 14.44 -4.38
CA TYR A 122 -5.74 15.87 -4.19
C TYR A 122 -6.59 16.47 -3.07
N GLY A 123 -6.98 15.66 -2.09
CA GLY A 123 -7.54 16.15 -0.84
C GLY A 123 -6.47 16.98 -0.10
N LYS A 124 -6.86 18.13 0.46
CA LYS A 124 -5.90 19.09 0.97
C LYS A 124 -6.40 19.78 2.23
N ALA A 125 -5.81 19.49 3.37
CA ALA A 125 -6.06 20.14 4.65
C ALA A 125 -4.93 21.16 4.93
N ALA A 126 -5.10 22.39 4.42
CA ALA A 126 -4.02 23.38 4.35
C ALA A 126 -4.25 24.67 5.13
N LEU A 127 -5.50 24.98 5.50
CA LEU A 127 -5.86 26.24 6.16
C LEU A 127 -5.99 26.04 7.67
N ASP A 128 -5.80 27.11 8.44
CA ASP A 128 -5.70 27.08 9.91
C ASP A 128 -6.92 26.47 10.63
N GLU A 129 -8.09 26.47 10.03
CA GLU A 129 -9.30 25.89 10.60
C GLU A 129 -9.38 24.36 10.44
N ASP A 130 -8.61 23.78 9.52
CA ASP A 130 -8.65 22.34 9.21
C ASP A 130 -7.33 21.90 8.55
N GLN A 131 -6.45 21.34 9.37
CA GLN A 131 -5.08 20.97 8.97
C GLN A 131 -4.85 19.46 8.98
N ASP A 132 -5.89 18.66 9.28
CA ASP A 132 -5.82 17.22 9.46
C ASP A 132 -6.56 16.45 8.38
N GLY A 133 -5.96 15.33 7.93
CA GLY A 133 -6.61 14.39 7.02
C GLY A 133 -6.98 15.00 5.68
N GLY A 134 -6.03 15.09 4.76
CA GLY A 134 -6.23 15.76 3.47
C GLY A 134 -7.49 15.30 2.73
N ALA A 135 -7.72 13.99 2.64
CA ALA A 135 -8.91 13.41 2.03
C ALA A 135 -10.02 13.11 3.04
N LEU A 136 -9.67 12.54 4.20
CA LEU A 136 -10.64 12.13 5.22
C LEU A 136 -10.20 12.62 6.61
N ARG A 137 -11.09 13.31 7.31
CA ARG A 137 -11.00 13.54 8.75
C ARG A 137 -12.18 12.85 9.44
N ILE A 138 -11.88 12.01 10.43
CA ILE A 138 -12.86 11.18 11.12
C ILE A 138 -12.80 11.50 12.60
N PHE A 139 -13.88 12.01 13.17
CA PHE A 139 -13.94 12.39 14.58
C PHE A 139 -15.15 11.80 15.29
N SER A 140 -14.89 10.99 16.32
CA SER A 140 -15.90 10.36 17.17
C SER A 140 -16.95 9.54 16.40
N CYS A 141 -16.53 8.81 15.34
CA CYS A 141 -17.41 7.97 14.54
C CYS A 141 -17.39 6.52 15.04
N THR A 142 -18.55 5.85 15.01
CA THR A 142 -18.71 4.53 15.61
C THR A 142 -18.19 3.39 14.72
N ASN A 143 -18.27 3.56 13.40
CA ASN A 143 -17.82 2.55 12.45
C ASN A 143 -17.58 3.17 11.06
N VAL A 144 -16.34 3.24 10.64
CA VAL A 144 -15.97 3.69 9.30
C VAL A 144 -15.22 2.56 8.60
N ALA A 145 -15.79 2.07 7.50
CA ALA A 145 -15.19 1.02 6.69
C ALA A 145 -14.70 1.56 5.35
N ILE A 146 -13.45 1.28 5.03
CA ILE A 146 -12.80 1.68 3.77
C ILE A 146 -12.20 0.41 3.16
N SER A 147 -12.66 0.02 1.97
CA SER A 147 -12.17 -1.19 1.32
C SER A 147 -11.89 -0.98 -0.16
N HIS A 148 -10.95 -1.78 -0.73
CA HIS A 148 -10.55 -1.76 -2.13
C HIS A 148 -10.30 -0.34 -2.69
N SER A 149 -9.84 0.57 -1.82
CA SER A 149 -9.81 2.01 -2.10
C SER A 149 -8.38 2.55 -2.16
N THR A 150 -8.19 3.62 -2.91
CA THR A 150 -6.89 4.27 -3.06
C THR A 150 -6.93 5.70 -2.54
N MET A 151 -5.95 6.08 -1.71
CA MET A 151 -5.69 7.45 -1.29
C MET A 151 -4.35 7.90 -1.87
N PHE A 152 -4.39 8.84 -2.82
CA PHE A 152 -3.24 9.20 -3.62
C PHE A 152 -3.06 10.70 -3.75
N CYS A 153 -1.83 11.19 -3.52
CA CYS A 153 -1.51 12.62 -3.62
C CYS A 153 -2.43 13.51 -2.76
N ASN A 154 -2.66 13.13 -1.50
CA ASN A 154 -3.36 13.98 -0.56
C ASN A 154 -2.35 14.68 0.36
N PHE A 155 -2.75 15.82 0.94
CA PHE A 155 -1.88 16.67 1.73
C PHE A 155 -2.57 17.17 3.01
N SER A 156 -1.81 17.16 4.12
CA SER A 156 -2.20 17.87 5.35
C SER A 156 -1.03 18.69 5.91
N ARG A 157 -1.35 19.79 6.61
CA ARG A 157 -0.33 20.61 7.29
C ARG A 157 0.12 20.02 8.61
N GLU A 158 -0.71 19.25 9.29
CA GLU A 158 -0.38 18.74 10.63
C GLU A 158 -0.40 17.20 10.70
N HIS A 159 -1.53 16.56 10.38
CA HIS A 159 -1.67 15.14 10.67
C HIS A 159 -2.38 14.38 9.56
N GLY A 160 -1.82 13.20 9.24
CA GLY A 160 -2.40 12.25 8.30
C GLY A 160 -2.62 12.84 6.91
N GLY A 161 -1.60 12.83 6.07
CA GLY A 161 -1.67 13.42 4.72
C GLY A 161 -2.90 13.00 3.92
N ALA A 162 -3.34 11.75 4.05
CA ALA A 162 -4.58 11.25 3.48
C ALA A 162 -5.72 11.21 4.50
N LEU A 163 -5.50 10.61 5.67
CA LEU A 163 -6.56 10.39 6.67
C LEU A 163 -6.06 10.69 8.08
N SER A 164 -6.87 11.39 8.85
CA SER A 164 -6.70 11.56 10.30
C SER A 164 -7.98 11.13 11.03
N ALA A 165 -7.85 10.22 12.00
CA ALA A 165 -8.98 9.73 12.79
C ALA A 165 -8.73 9.89 14.29
N GLU A 166 -9.76 10.30 15.01
CA GLU A 166 -9.75 10.46 16.46
C GLU A 166 -11.03 9.89 17.10
N TYR A 167 -10.88 9.17 18.22
CA TYR A 167 -11.99 8.61 19.00
C TYR A 167 -12.97 7.78 18.16
N SER A 168 -12.48 7.03 17.18
CA SER A 168 -13.30 6.38 16.17
C SER A 168 -12.92 4.91 15.97
N ALA A 169 -13.85 4.12 15.44
CA ALA A 169 -13.54 2.78 14.95
C ALA A 169 -13.39 2.81 13.43
N VAL A 170 -12.21 2.41 12.94
CA VAL A 170 -11.85 2.48 11.51
C VAL A 170 -11.27 1.15 11.04
N THR A 171 -11.88 0.58 10.02
CA THR A 171 -11.37 -0.60 9.34
C THR A 171 -10.99 -0.25 7.90
N MET A 172 -9.74 -0.53 7.54
CA MET A 172 -9.24 -0.43 6.16
C MET A 172 -8.81 -1.81 5.69
N ARG A 173 -9.31 -2.22 4.51
CA ARG A 173 -8.97 -3.53 3.92
C ARG A 173 -8.71 -3.41 2.42
N CYS A 174 -7.67 -4.08 1.92
CA CYS A 174 -7.30 -4.07 0.50
C CYS A 174 -7.16 -2.64 -0.05
N CYS A 175 -6.56 -1.73 0.74
CA CYS A 175 -6.40 -0.33 0.38
C CYS A 175 -4.97 -0.01 -0.06
N SER A 176 -4.83 0.97 -0.98
CA SER A 176 -3.53 1.49 -1.40
C SER A 176 -3.39 2.95 -1.00
N ILE A 177 -2.46 3.23 -0.08
CA ILE A 177 -2.20 4.56 0.48
C ILE A 177 -0.81 5.01 0.02
N ARG A 178 -0.76 5.95 -0.95
CA ARG A 178 0.52 6.28 -1.59
C ARG A 178 0.69 7.74 -1.98
N ASN A 179 1.94 8.20 -1.94
CA ASN A 179 2.31 9.57 -2.30
C ASN A 179 1.53 10.64 -1.52
N ASN A 180 1.14 10.36 -0.28
CA ASN A 180 0.52 11.35 0.58
C ASN A 180 1.59 12.08 1.38
N LEU A 181 1.31 13.33 1.72
CA LEU A 181 2.29 14.22 2.34
C LEU A 181 1.71 14.92 3.55
N THR A 182 2.45 14.87 4.65
CA THR A 182 2.27 15.77 5.79
C THR A 182 3.49 16.66 5.90
N TYR A 183 3.28 17.99 5.84
CA TYR A 183 4.38 18.95 5.85
C TYR A 183 3.95 20.29 6.46
N THR A 184 4.79 20.85 7.32
CA THR A 184 4.65 22.23 7.80
C THR A 184 5.93 23.01 7.56
N GLU A 185 5.79 24.32 7.32
CA GLU A 185 6.91 25.26 7.21
C GLU A 185 7.50 25.68 8.57
N ILE A 186 6.87 25.27 9.67
CA ILE A 186 7.27 25.65 11.02
C ILE A 186 8.26 24.60 11.54
N ASP A 187 9.46 25.06 11.91
CA ASP A 187 10.58 24.28 12.47
C ASP A 187 10.30 23.62 13.86
N THR A 188 9.05 23.45 14.22
CA THR A 188 8.68 22.77 15.46
C THR A 188 8.67 21.25 15.25
N VAL A 189 9.81 20.65 15.52
CA VAL A 189 10.18 19.26 15.26
C VAL A 189 9.31 18.20 15.96
N TYR A 190 8.38 18.58 16.82
CA TYR A 190 7.60 17.63 17.64
C TYR A 190 6.11 17.98 17.62
N GLY A 191 5.31 17.18 16.94
CA GLY A 191 3.86 17.32 17.03
C GLY A 191 3.06 16.92 15.80
N MET A 192 3.70 16.58 14.69
CA MET A 192 3.02 16.06 13.51
C MET A 192 3.05 14.53 13.48
N TYR A 193 2.00 13.93 12.96
CA TYR A 193 1.82 12.48 12.97
C TYR A 193 1.26 11.95 11.66
N GLY A 194 1.86 10.87 11.14
CA GLY A 194 1.40 10.14 9.97
C GLY A 194 1.54 10.88 8.65
N GLY A 195 2.54 10.55 7.85
CA GLY A 195 2.67 11.08 6.48
C GLY A 195 1.49 10.67 5.59
N GLY A 196 1.02 9.44 5.74
CA GLY A 196 -0.20 8.93 5.12
C GLY A 196 -1.40 8.99 6.04
N LEU A 197 -1.38 8.21 7.13
CA LEU A 197 -2.51 8.04 8.06
C LEU A 197 -2.13 8.34 9.51
N ARG A 198 -3.06 8.92 10.25
CA ARG A 198 -2.93 9.14 11.69
C ARG A 198 -4.17 8.63 12.43
N PHE A 199 -3.96 7.92 13.54
CA PHE A 199 -5.01 7.43 14.44
C PHE A 199 -4.69 7.79 15.88
N ILE A 200 -5.64 8.39 16.61
CA ILE A 200 -5.54 8.67 18.06
C ILE A 200 -6.79 8.18 18.78
N LYS A 201 -6.58 7.37 19.83
CA LYS A 201 -7.66 6.84 20.67
C LYS A 201 -8.75 6.15 19.86
N CYS A 202 -8.33 5.36 18.87
CA CYS A 202 -9.19 4.66 17.94
C CYS A 202 -9.16 3.15 18.17
N ASP A 203 -10.15 2.46 17.62
CA ASP A 203 -10.08 1.03 17.33
C ASP A 203 -9.76 0.88 15.83
N VAL A 204 -8.57 0.35 15.51
CA VAL A 204 -8.00 0.38 14.15
C VAL A 204 -7.77 -1.03 13.64
N ALA A 205 -8.24 -1.30 12.43
CA ALA A 205 -7.84 -2.49 11.67
C ALA A 205 -7.30 -2.08 10.29
N LEU A 206 -6.01 -2.33 10.05
CA LEU A 206 -5.35 -2.19 8.75
C LEU A 206 -5.04 -3.59 8.23
N LEU A 207 -5.72 -4.00 7.18
CA LEU A 207 -5.71 -5.36 6.69
C LEU A 207 -5.40 -5.40 5.19
N GLU A 208 -4.51 -6.28 4.75
CA GLU A 208 -4.27 -6.56 3.33
C GLU A 208 -4.03 -5.28 2.50
N SER A 209 -3.28 -4.32 3.06
CA SER A 209 -3.17 -2.97 2.49
C SER A 209 -1.72 -2.58 2.23
N ASP A 210 -1.51 -1.75 1.21
CA ASP A 210 -0.18 -1.24 0.88
C ASP A 210 -0.03 0.25 1.15
N PHE A 211 1.13 0.61 1.71
CA PHE A 211 1.52 1.95 2.11
C PHE A 211 2.86 2.28 1.47
N ARG A 212 2.84 3.12 0.42
CA ARG A 212 4.06 3.39 -0.36
C ARG A 212 4.30 4.85 -0.62
N TYR A 213 5.55 5.28 -0.52
CA TYR A 213 5.98 6.63 -0.84
C TYR A 213 5.22 7.72 -0.08
N ASN A 214 4.70 7.43 1.11
CA ASN A 214 4.12 8.46 1.95
C ASN A 214 5.24 9.22 2.66
N ASN A 215 5.06 10.53 2.76
CA ASN A 215 6.10 11.41 3.29
C ASN A 215 5.57 12.21 4.48
N GLY A 216 6.13 11.92 5.63
CA GLY A 216 5.91 12.67 6.87
C GLY A 216 7.12 13.55 7.17
N THR A 217 7.41 14.54 6.31
CA THR A 217 8.48 15.51 6.59
C THR A 217 8.14 16.32 7.84
N GLY A 218 8.85 16.05 8.93
CA GLY A 218 8.52 16.57 10.26
C GLY A 218 7.55 15.72 11.06
N ALA A 219 6.98 14.65 10.50
CA ALA A 219 5.99 13.80 11.16
C ALA A 219 6.56 12.47 11.67
N ILE A 220 6.01 11.99 12.75
CA ILE A 220 6.26 10.67 13.31
C ILE A 220 5.35 9.65 12.61
N GLY A 221 5.91 8.54 12.13
CA GLY A 221 5.24 7.55 11.29
C GLY A 221 5.12 8.02 9.84
N GLY A 222 6.06 7.61 8.98
CA GLY A 222 6.09 8.04 7.59
C GLY A 222 4.83 7.66 6.82
N ALA A 223 4.41 6.41 6.90
CA ALA A 223 3.11 6.01 6.37
C ALA A 223 2.01 6.13 7.43
N VAL A 224 2.20 5.55 8.61
CA VAL A 224 1.14 5.40 9.61
C VAL A 224 1.64 5.77 11.00
N SER A 225 0.88 6.59 11.71
CA SER A 225 1.04 6.84 13.14
C SER A 225 -0.20 6.38 13.92
N ILE A 226 0.01 5.59 14.97
CA ILE A 226 -1.02 5.04 15.85
C ILE A 226 -0.70 5.39 17.29
N ASP A 227 -1.61 6.10 17.95
CA ASP A 227 -1.42 6.61 19.30
C ASP A 227 -2.61 6.28 20.21
N SER A 228 -2.35 5.64 21.33
CA SER A 228 -3.38 5.29 22.32
C SER A 228 -4.56 4.49 21.75
N CYS A 229 -4.31 3.59 20.80
CA CYS A 229 -5.32 2.82 20.07
C CYS A 229 -5.31 1.34 20.45
N SER A 230 -6.45 0.65 20.24
CA SER A 230 -6.41 -0.78 19.91
C SER A 230 -6.09 -0.90 18.43
N ALA A 231 -5.14 -1.78 18.06
CA ALA A 231 -4.70 -1.83 16.67
C ALA A 231 -4.43 -3.25 16.20
N ARG A 232 -5.00 -3.61 15.06
CA ARG A 232 -4.67 -4.82 14.33
C ARG A 232 -4.13 -4.46 12.96
N ILE A 233 -2.86 -4.76 12.74
CA ILE A 233 -2.17 -4.62 11.46
C ILE A 233 -1.84 -6.02 10.98
N ASP A 234 -2.38 -6.43 9.83
CA ASP A 234 -2.20 -7.79 9.33
C ASP A 234 -2.15 -7.81 7.80
N ARG A 235 -1.13 -8.49 7.26
CA ARG A 235 -0.86 -8.61 5.82
C ARG A 235 -0.79 -7.25 5.12
N CYS A 236 0.06 -6.37 5.64
CA CYS A 236 0.29 -5.04 5.10
C CYS A 236 1.73 -4.88 4.57
N CYS A 237 1.89 -4.07 3.52
CA CYS A 237 3.19 -3.67 2.99
C CYS A 237 3.46 -2.21 3.30
N PHE A 238 4.60 -1.90 3.94
CA PHE A 238 5.08 -0.54 4.18
C PHE A 238 6.40 -0.38 3.44
N GLU A 239 6.39 0.36 2.34
CA GLU A 239 7.56 0.46 1.47
C GLU A 239 7.84 1.89 1.03
N HIS A 240 9.12 2.28 1.04
CA HIS A 240 9.58 3.59 0.57
C HIS A 240 8.90 4.79 1.27
N ASN A 241 8.50 4.64 2.52
CA ASN A 241 7.92 5.75 3.27
C ASN A 241 9.02 6.50 4.03
N PHE A 242 8.77 7.78 4.28
CA PHE A 242 9.66 8.66 5.02
C PHE A 242 8.97 9.29 6.23
N GLY A 243 9.61 9.21 7.40
CA GLY A 243 9.16 9.88 8.64
C GLY A 243 10.31 10.25 9.55
N ILE A 244 10.10 11.06 10.57
CA ILE A 244 11.16 11.38 11.53
C ILE A 244 11.51 10.16 12.38
N ASN A 245 10.49 9.47 12.89
CA ASN A 245 10.63 8.20 13.61
C ASN A 245 9.64 7.21 13.04
N GLY A 246 10.06 5.94 12.86
CA GLY A 246 9.24 4.96 12.18
C GLY A 246 8.97 5.35 10.72
N GLY A 247 9.95 5.15 9.84
CA GLY A 247 9.79 5.52 8.43
C GLY A 247 8.56 4.86 7.80
N GLY A 248 8.32 3.57 8.08
CA GLY A 248 7.08 2.88 7.76
C GLY A 248 5.96 3.23 8.74
N MET A 249 6.11 2.86 10.01
CA MET A 249 5.07 3.03 11.02
C MET A 249 5.61 3.41 12.38
N TYR A 250 4.82 4.18 13.13
CA TYR A 250 5.04 4.45 14.55
C TYR A 250 3.82 4.07 15.39
N LEU A 251 4.00 3.17 16.36
CA LEU A 251 3.01 2.76 17.34
C LEU A 251 3.39 3.28 18.72
N MET A 252 2.50 4.01 19.39
CA MET A 252 2.82 4.56 20.71
C MET A 252 1.64 4.59 21.68
N ARG A 253 1.98 4.55 22.98
CA ARG A 253 1.07 4.72 24.12
C ARG A 253 -0.15 3.79 24.10
N CYS A 254 0.04 2.54 23.65
CA CYS A 254 -1.00 1.53 23.59
C CYS A 254 -0.90 0.52 24.76
N TYR A 255 -0.55 0.97 25.96
CA TYR A 255 -0.22 0.12 27.14
C TYR A 255 -1.27 -0.95 27.46
N ASP A 256 -2.51 -0.54 27.64
CA ASP A 256 -3.60 -1.42 28.08
C ASP A 256 -4.55 -1.80 26.94
N ARG A 257 -4.08 -1.66 25.70
CA ARG A 257 -4.88 -1.89 24.50
C ARG A 257 -4.33 -3.05 23.69
N PRO A 258 -5.18 -3.94 23.19
CA PRO A 258 -4.72 -5.03 22.36
C PRO A 258 -4.14 -4.48 21.06
N CYS A 259 -2.85 -4.77 20.83
CA CYS A 259 -2.16 -4.39 19.60
C CYS A 259 -1.44 -5.58 19.01
N SER A 260 -1.55 -5.75 17.70
CA SER A 260 -0.80 -6.76 16.96
C SER A 260 -0.32 -6.21 15.60
N ILE A 261 0.88 -6.59 15.23
CA ILE A 261 1.48 -6.33 13.92
C ILE A 261 1.95 -7.68 13.39
N THR A 262 1.25 -8.20 12.40
CA THR A 262 1.46 -9.58 11.94
C THR A 262 1.55 -9.66 10.43
N ASN A 263 2.27 -10.67 9.91
CA ASN A 263 2.31 -11.03 8.51
C ASN A 263 2.57 -9.84 7.57
N SER A 264 3.44 -8.91 7.97
CA SER A 264 3.60 -7.63 7.28
C SER A 264 5.05 -7.35 6.88
N LEU A 265 5.22 -6.69 5.75
CA LEU A 265 6.50 -6.29 5.18
C LEU A 265 6.80 -4.82 5.50
N PHE A 266 8.00 -4.55 6.00
CA PHE A 266 8.56 -3.21 6.15
C PHE A 266 9.87 -3.15 5.35
N ALA A 267 9.84 -2.54 4.17
CA ALA A 267 11.00 -2.53 3.28
C ALA A 267 11.32 -1.14 2.74
N ASN A 268 12.60 -0.82 2.65
CA ASN A 268 13.10 0.41 2.02
C ASN A 268 12.52 1.71 2.63
N ASN A 269 12.05 1.69 3.87
CA ASN A 269 11.57 2.91 4.54
C ASN A 269 12.73 3.69 5.13
N ILE A 270 12.57 5.00 5.24
CA ILE A 270 13.60 5.90 5.74
C ILE A 270 13.08 6.66 6.94
N SER A 271 13.86 6.68 8.04
CA SER A 271 13.61 7.57 9.17
C SER A 271 14.67 8.65 9.30
N GLY A 272 14.26 9.82 9.81
CA GLY A 272 15.20 10.88 10.16
C GLY A 272 16.07 10.53 11.38
N HIS A 273 15.50 9.78 12.36
CA HIS A 273 16.19 9.48 13.62
C HIS A 273 16.11 8.02 14.06
N PHE A 274 14.90 7.44 14.23
CA PHE A 274 14.74 6.13 14.89
C PHE A 274 13.86 5.19 14.09
N GLY A 275 14.28 3.92 13.98
CA GLY A 275 13.49 2.86 13.37
C GLY A 275 13.10 3.16 11.92
N GLY A 276 14.02 2.93 10.98
CA GLY A 276 13.74 3.14 9.55
C GLY A 276 12.47 2.45 9.10
N GLY A 277 12.26 1.19 9.50
CA GLY A 277 11.05 0.44 9.25
C GLY A 277 9.93 0.75 10.25
N LEU A 278 10.15 0.44 11.51
CA LEU A 278 9.13 0.42 12.55
C LEU A 278 9.67 1.03 13.85
N ALA A 279 8.89 1.87 14.50
CA ALA A 279 9.15 2.31 15.85
C ALA A 279 7.96 2.01 16.78
N ILE A 280 8.25 1.50 17.97
CA ILE A 280 7.28 1.14 19.00
C ILE A 280 7.70 1.83 20.29
N SER A 281 6.80 2.59 20.88
CA SER A 281 7.04 3.32 22.11
C SER A 281 5.90 3.12 23.09
N GLU A 282 6.23 2.90 24.36
CA GLU A 282 5.22 2.83 25.41
C GLU A 282 4.07 1.86 25.02
N SER A 283 4.42 0.71 24.46
CA SER A 283 3.47 -0.25 23.91
C SER A 283 4.10 -1.64 23.84
N SER A 284 3.31 -2.67 24.09
CA SER A 284 3.77 -4.06 24.06
C SER A 284 2.88 -4.91 23.12
N PRO A 285 2.95 -4.66 21.80
CA PRO A 285 2.17 -5.41 20.84
C PRO A 285 2.69 -6.86 20.69
N LEU A 286 1.82 -7.75 20.21
CA LEU A 286 2.26 -8.98 19.56
C LEU A 286 2.85 -8.63 18.21
N VAL A 287 4.11 -8.98 17.98
CA VAL A 287 4.83 -8.79 16.71
C VAL A 287 5.17 -10.15 16.15
N SER A 288 4.65 -10.51 14.99
CA SER A 288 4.91 -11.83 14.44
C SER A 288 4.92 -11.88 12.91
N ASN A 289 5.81 -12.73 12.38
CA ASN A 289 5.93 -13.00 10.96
C ASN A 289 6.14 -11.73 10.13
N LEU A 290 6.99 -10.84 10.63
CA LEU A 290 7.41 -9.66 9.87
C LEU A 290 8.68 -9.96 9.07
N THR A 291 8.80 -9.30 7.92
CA THR A 291 10.10 -9.10 7.26
C THR A 291 10.39 -7.60 7.28
N VAL A 292 11.44 -7.20 8.03
CA VAL A 292 11.89 -5.82 8.17
C VAL A 292 13.25 -5.70 7.52
N VAL A 293 13.28 -5.18 6.29
CA VAL A 293 14.44 -5.32 5.41
C VAL A 293 14.78 -4.02 4.68
N ASN A 294 16.10 -3.77 4.53
CA ASN A 294 16.63 -2.64 3.77
C ASN A 294 16.09 -1.25 4.20
N ASN A 295 15.61 -1.12 5.44
CA ASN A 295 15.20 0.19 5.95
C ASN A 295 16.42 0.98 6.40
N HIS A 296 16.31 2.31 6.37
CA HIS A 296 17.42 3.21 6.64
C HIS A 296 17.06 4.26 7.70
N SER A 297 17.99 4.52 8.63
CA SER A 297 17.92 5.67 9.52
C SER A 297 19.01 6.68 9.14
N ILE A 298 18.64 7.91 8.81
CA ILE A 298 19.57 9.02 8.59
C ILE A 298 20.29 9.37 9.90
N GLY A 299 19.67 9.10 11.05
CA GLY A 299 20.32 9.19 12.36
C GLY A 299 21.27 8.03 12.62
N VAL A 300 22.04 8.15 13.71
CA VAL A 300 23.01 7.13 14.14
C VAL A 300 22.36 5.92 14.85
N ASN A 301 21.03 5.85 14.87
CA ASN A 301 20.27 4.85 15.63
C ASN A 301 20.10 3.55 14.82
N CYS A 302 18.91 2.92 14.82
CA CYS A 302 18.70 1.66 14.09
C CYS A 302 17.89 1.86 12.81
N GLY A 303 18.26 1.12 11.77
CA GLY A 303 17.53 1.13 10.50
C GLY A 303 16.24 0.31 10.52
N GLY A 304 16.19 -0.79 11.27
CA GLY A 304 15.05 -1.70 11.30
C GLY A 304 13.97 -1.31 12.31
N ILE A 305 14.03 -1.89 13.53
CA ILE A 305 13.00 -1.72 14.56
C ILE A 305 13.57 -0.98 15.77
N PHE A 306 12.85 0.04 16.23
CA PHE A 306 13.17 0.78 17.46
C PHE A 306 12.10 0.54 18.53
N PHE A 307 12.54 0.08 19.70
CA PHE A 307 11.73 -0.08 20.90
C PHE A 307 12.11 1.01 21.90
N TYR A 308 11.15 1.82 22.33
CA TYR A 308 11.43 2.98 23.16
C TYR A 308 10.55 3.04 24.40
N GLN A 309 11.20 3.31 25.55
CA GLN A 309 10.55 3.40 26.85
C GLN A 309 9.75 2.11 27.16
N HIS A 310 8.78 2.14 27.99
CA HIS A 310 7.99 1.02 28.47
C HIS A 310 7.46 0.07 27.36
N CYS A 311 8.36 -0.77 26.83
CA CYS A 311 8.11 -1.70 25.74
C CYS A 311 8.57 -3.11 26.09
N SER A 312 7.63 -4.04 26.18
CA SER A 312 7.87 -5.47 26.34
C SER A 312 7.11 -6.28 25.29
N PRO A 313 7.33 -6.01 23.98
CA PRO A 313 6.66 -6.76 22.94
C PRO A 313 7.16 -8.19 22.86
N SER A 314 6.28 -9.12 22.53
CA SER A 314 6.65 -10.48 22.20
C SER A 314 6.80 -10.60 20.68
N VAL A 315 8.03 -10.92 20.21
CA VAL A 315 8.44 -10.91 18.80
C VAL A 315 8.70 -12.34 18.33
N TRP A 316 7.92 -12.80 17.37
CA TRP A 316 7.94 -14.17 16.89
C TRP A 316 8.18 -14.26 15.39
N ASN A 317 9.02 -15.19 14.95
CA ASN A 317 9.18 -15.57 13.55
C ASN A 317 9.46 -14.39 12.61
N CYS A 318 10.22 -13.40 13.04
CA CYS A 318 10.52 -12.20 12.26
C CYS A 318 11.90 -12.28 11.59
N ILE A 319 12.02 -11.72 10.37
CA ILE A 319 13.32 -11.46 9.72
C ILE A 319 13.62 -9.97 9.87
N VAL A 320 14.80 -9.63 10.44
CA VAL A 320 15.32 -8.26 10.49
C VAL A 320 16.71 -8.26 9.86
N TYR A 321 16.82 -7.77 8.61
CA TYR A 321 18.01 -7.97 7.81
C TYR A 321 18.27 -6.80 6.84
N GLY A 322 19.54 -6.49 6.61
CA GLY A 322 19.94 -5.46 5.64
C GLY A 322 19.58 -4.02 5.99
N ASN A 323 19.10 -3.77 7.24
CA ASN A 323 18.75 -2.43 7.66
C ASN A 323 20.03 -1.64 8.00
N THR A 324 20.03 -0.34 7.69
CA THR A 324 21.23 0.51 7.78
C THR A 324 20.97 1.80 8.53
N ASN A 325 22.05 2.42 9.02
CA ASN A 325 22.04 3.75 9.64
C ASN A 325 23.30 4.52 9.27
N GLU A 326 23.35 5.84 9.51
CA GLU A 326 24.53 6.67 9.28
C GLU A 326 25.56 6.59 10.42
N SER A 327 25.61 5.48 11.14
CA SER A 327 26.64 5.25 12.16
C SER A 327 28.02 5.16 11.52
N THR A 328 29.02 5.68 12.24
CA THR A 328 30.44 5.54 11.85
C THR A 328 31.02 4.17 12.24
N THR A 329 30.22 3.26 12.80
CA THR A 329 30.63 1.89 13.11
C THR A 329 30.52 1.00 11.87
N ASP A 330 31.44 0.03 11.75
CA ASP A 330 31.50 -0.86 10.60
C ASP A 330 30.28 -1.79 10.47
N THR A 331 29.45 -1.90 11.51
CA THR A 331 28.26 -2.77 11.57
C THR A 331 26.99 -1.94 11.76
N PRO A 332 26.04 -1.96 10.78
CA PRO A 332 24.78 -1.26 10.93
C PRO A 332 23.93 -1.87 12.04
N VAL A 333 23.27 -1.04 12.82
CA VAL A 333 22.39 -1.46 13.91
C VAL A 333 21.02 -1.86 13.36
N GLN A 334 20.69 -3.16 13.47
CA GLN A 334 19.41 -3.68 12.98
C GLN A 334 18.24 -3.23 13.84
N MET A 335 18.40 -3.30 15.16
CA MET A 335 17.38 -2.95 16.13
C MET A 335 17.99 -2.22 17.32
N TRP A 336 17.16 -1.45 18.04
CA TRP A 336 17.54 -0.80 19.29
C TRP A 336 16.43 -0.95 20.34
N ALA A 337 16.77 -1.51 21.50
CA ALA A 337 15.89 -1.65 22.64
C ALA A 337 16.26 -0.61 23.71
N TRP A 338 15.80 0.64 23.55
CA TRP A 338 16.01 1.69 24.55
C TRP A 338 14.82 1.74 25.52
N THR A 339 14.74 0.72 26.33
CA THR A 339 13.67 0.52 27.32
C THR A 339 14.10 0.91 28.72
N TYR A 340 13.15 1.10 29.62
CA TYR A 340 13.37 1.44 31.02
C TYR A 340 12.95 0.29 31.95
N ASP A 341 13.49 0.29 33.15
CA ASP A 341 13.19 -0.68 34.20
C ASP A 341 13.41 -2.14 33.73
N ASP A 342 12.49 -3.03 34.03
CA ASP A 342 12.52 -4.44 33.62
C ASP A 342 11.83 -4.70 32.28
N ASP A 343 11.41 -3.64 31.58
CA ASP A 343 10.79 -3.75 30.27
C ASP A 343 11.82 -4.13 29.20
N ALA A 344 11.56 -5.19 28.46
CA ALA A 344 12.39 -5.63 27.34
C ALA A 344 11.58 -6.40 26.29
N PRO A 345 11.91 -6.29 25.01
CA PRO A 345 11.36 -7.18 24.00
C PRO A 345 11.86 -8.60 24.19
N GLU A 346 11.00 -9.58 23.90
CA GLU A 346 11.31 -11.00 23.87
C GLU A 346 11.33 -11.51 22.43
N PHE A 347 12.36 -12.29 22.07
CA PHE A 347 12.55 -12.79 20.71
C PHE A 347 12.49 -14.31 20.66
N HIS A 348 11.62 -14.83 19.79
CA HIS A 348 11.45 -16.27 19.59
C HIS A 348 11.48 -16.61 18.10
N ASN A 349 12.37 -17.53 17.71
CA ASN A 349 12.49 -18.02 16.32
C ASN A 349 12.60 -16.86 15.30
N CYS A 350 13.41 -15.86 15.58
CA CYS A 350 13.65 -14.73 14.68
C CYS A 350 14.97 -14.90 13.95
N LEU A 351 15.10 -14.33 12.75
CA LEU A 351 16.37 -14.13 12.10
C LEU A 351 16.76 -12.64 12.22
N VAL A 352 17.86 -12.37 12.89
CA VAL A 352 18.39 -11.01 13.07
C VAL A 352 19.81 -10.98 12.54
N GLN A 353 20.08 -10.15 11.54
CA GLN A 353 21.43 -10.02 10.97
C GLN A 353 22.45 -9.67 12.04
N PHE A 354 23.53 -10.45 12.11
CA PHE A 354 24.60 -10.37 13.10
C PHE A 354 24.17 -10.74 14.54
N GLY A 355 22.98 -11.30 14.73
CA GLY A 355 22.51 -11.87 15.99
C GLY A 355 22.21 -10.86 17.09
N LEU A 356 22.14 -11.37 18.33
CA LEU A 356 21.79 -10.58 19.52
C LEU A 356 22.71 -9.36 19.74
N GLU A 357 24.01 -9.51 19.48
CA GLU A 357 25.00 -8.43 19.70
C GLU A 357 24.79 -7.22 18.79
N ASN A 358 24.01 -7.37 17.71
CA ASN A 358 23.65 -6.27 16.81
C ASN A 358 22.33 -5.57 17.18
N ILE A 359 21.74 -5.95 18.30
CA ILE A 359 20.63 -5.21 18.91
C ILE A 359 21.24 -4.23 19.92
N ALA A 360 21.17 -2.94 19.66
CA ALA A 360 21.71 -1.96 20.60
C ALA A 360 20.98 -2.04 21.95
N SER A 361 21.72 -2.00 23.06
CA SER A 361 21.23 -2.28 24.42
C SER A 361 20.75 -3.72 24.64
N TYR A 362 21.38 -4.66 23.95
CA TYR A 362 21.04 -6.11 24.02
C TYR A 362 21.19 -6.71 25.43
N ASP A 363 21.97 -6.11 26.30
CA ASP A 363 22.13 -6.49 27.69
C ASP A 363 20.83 -6.47 28.51
N ARG A 364 19.80 -5.80 28.01
CA ARG A 364 18.45 -5.80 28.58
C ARG A 364 17.58 -6.93 28.07
N ILE A 365 17.91 -7.53 26.93
CA ILE A 365 17.13 -8.60 26.32
C ILE A 365 17.38 -9.89 27.07
N THR A 366 16.38 -10.40 27.75
CA THR A 366 16.46 -11.59 28.59
C THR A 366 16.00 -12.86 27.92
N VAL A 367 15.21 -12.74 26.84
CA VAL A 367 14.68 -13.84 26.04
C VAL A 367 15.11 -13.66 24.58
N TYR A 368 15.97 -14.56 24.11
CA TYR A 368 16.42 -14.64 22.71
C TYR A 368 16.58 -16.12 22.35
N GLU A 369 15.44 -16.77 22.00
CA GLU A 369 15.33 -18.21 21.89
C GLU A 369 15.23 -18.66 20.43
N ASN A 370 16.01 -19.66 20.04
CA ASN A 370 15.99 -20.27 18.71
C ASN A 370 16.15 -19.26 17.57
N CYS A 371 16.83 -18.15 17.80
CA CYS A 371 17.04 -17.12 16.80
C CYS A 371 18.28 -17.41 15.94
N LEU A 372 18.22 -16.98 14.68
CA LEU A 372 19.23 -17.17 13.65
C LEU A 372 19.93 -15.85 13.33
N ASP A 373 21.13 -15.92 12.75
CA ASP A 373 21.92 -14.76 12.29
C ASP A 373 22.48 -14.92 10.85
N GLU A 374 22.11 -15.99 10.19
CA GLU A 374 22.53 -16.33 8.82
C GLU A 374 21.86 -15.43 7.78
N ASP A 375 22.28 -15.57 6.52
CA ASP A 375 21.62 -14.95 5.37
C ASP A 375 20.24 -15.60 5.13
N PRO A 376 19.15 -14.84 5.10
CA PRO A 376 17.82 -15.38 4.83
C PRO A 376 17.66 -15.94 3.42
N LEU A 377 18.61 -15.74 2.52
CA LEU A 377 18.60 -16.20 1.13
C LEU A 377 17.31 -15.79 0.40
N PHE A 378 17.07 -14.50 0.31
CA PHE A 378 15.95 -13.98 -0.48
C PHE A 378 16.15 -14.25 -1.98
N VAL A 379 15.05 -14.43 -2.72
CA VAL A 379 15.06 -14.76 -4.17
C VAL A 379 15.74 -13.65 -4.99
N ASN A 380 15.38 -12.39 -4.77
CA ASN A 380 15.96 -11.27 -5.52
C ASN A 380 15.78 -9.93 -4.77
N PRO A 381 16.49 -9.71 -3.66
CA PRO A 381 16.30 -8.55 -2.80
C PRO A 381 16.67 -7.22 -3.48
N GLU A 382 17.50 -7.23 -4.53
CA GLU A 382 17.84 -6.03 -5.31
C GLU A 382 16.65 -5.53 -6.17
N ASN A 383 15.69 -6.40 -6.48
CA ASN A 383 14.43 -6.05 -7.13
C ASN A 383 13.22 -6.17 -6.19
N GLU A 384 13.47 -6.07 -4.88
CA GLU A 384 12.45 -6.06 -3.84
C GLU A 384 11.64 -7.37 -3.72
N ASP A 385 12.20 -8.48 -4.21
CA ASP A 385 11.62 -9.81 -4.03
C ASP A 385 12.22 -10.48 -2.80
N TYR A 386 11.50 -10.42 -1.70
CA TYR A 386 11.90 -10.96 -0.40
C TYR A 386 11.30 -12.33 -0.09
N HIS A 387 10.86 -13.08 -1.10
CA HIS A 387 10.52 -14.50 -0.93
C HIS A 387 11.76 -15.30 -0.57
N LEU A 388 11.57 -16.36 0.18
CA LEU A 388 12.65 -17.28 0.56
C LEU A 388 13.07 -18.12 -0.65
N ALA A 389 14.37 -18.17 -0.93
CA ALA A 389 14.91 -19.08 -1.93
C ALA A 389 15.04 -20.50 -1.34
N GLY A 390 15.05 -21.52 -2.20
CA GLY A 390 15.27 -22.90 -1.77
C GLY A 390 16.62 -23.03 -1.04
N GLY A 391 16.58 -23.55 0.18
CA GLY A 391 17.75 -23.66 1.06
C GLY A 391 17.89 -22.53 2.08
N SER A 392 16.94 -21.58 2.12
CA SER A 392 16.88 -20.57 3.18
C SER A 392 16.82 -21.21 4.57
N PRO A 393 17.60 -20.69 5.54
CA PRO A 393 17.54 -21.16 6.94
C PRO A 393 16.20 -20.81 7.61
N CYS A 394 15.41 -19.91 7.01
CA CYS A 394 14.10 -19.51 7.52
C CYS A 394 13.00 -20.55 7.24
N ILE A 395 13.21 -21.46 6.29
CA ILE A 395 12.19 -22.45 5.90
C ILE A 395 11.97 -23.47 7.01
N ASN A 396 10.69 -23.63 7.44
CA ASN A 396 10.27 -24.51 8.53
C ASN A 396 11.03 -24.27 9.87
N ALA A 397 11.48 -23.03 10.09
CA ALA A 397 12.26 -22.66 11.27
C ALA A 397 11.46 -21.82 12.29
N GLY A 398 10.24 -21.44 11.96
CA GLY A 398 9.37 -20.70 12.86
C GLY A 398 8.81 -21.57 13.99
N SER A 399 8.34 -20.92 15.06
CA SER A 399 7.83 -21.62 16.24
C SER A 399 6.40 -22.13 16.07
N PRO A 400 6.14 -23.39 16.36
CA PRO A 400 4.76 -23.89 16.45
C PRO A 400 4.02 -23.36 17.69
N GLU A 401 4.73 -22.79 18.65
CA GLU A 401 4.16 -22.19 19.88
C GLU A 401 3.74 -20.74 19.68
N THR A 402 3.91 -20.20 18.46
CA THR A 402 3.35 -18.91 18.08
C THR A 402 1.85 -18.87 18.38
N PRO A 403 1.31 -17.77 18.92
CA PRO A 403 -0.10 -17.68 19.26
C PRO A 403 -1.03 -18.18 18.15
N ASP A 404 -2.05 -18.99 18.49
CA ASP A 404 -2.97 -19.69 17.55
C ASP A 404 -3.53 -18.82 16.43
N VAL A 405 -3.73 -17.54 16.67
CA VAL A 405 -4.24 -16.57 15.67
C VAL A 405 -3.31 -16.44 14.46
N ILE A 406 -2.04 -16.80 14.61
CA ILE A 406 -1.02 -16.67 13.57
C ILE A 406 -0.85 -17.98 12.81
N ILE A 407 -0.81 -19.10 13.51
CA ILE A 407 -0.61 -20.44 12.92
C ILE A 407 -1.73 -20.78 11.92
N ASN A 408 -2.96 -20.40 12.24
CA ASN A 408 -4.13 -20.61 11.38
C ASN A 408 -4.38 -19.46 10.39
N GLY A 409 -3.43 -18.52 10.27
CA GLY A 409 -3.50 -17.37 9.38
C GLY A 409 -2.97 -17.65 7.98
N LEU A 410 -2.97 -16.60 7.20
CA LEU A 410 -2.38 -16.59 5.86
C LEU A 410 -1.11 -15.73 5.88
N ASP A 411 -0.19 -16.02 4.99
CA ASP A 411 0.97 -15.18 4.73
C ASP A 411 0.58 -13.90 3.98
N LEU A 412 1.54 -13.06 3.63
CA LEU A 412 1.28 -11.79 2.96
C LEU A 412 0.58 -11.95 1.60
N GLU A 413 0.86 -13.03 0.88
CA GLU A 413 0.24 -13.32 -0.42
C GLU A 413 -1.05 -14.16 -0.32
N GLY A 414 -1.43 -14.59 0.88
CA GLY A 414 -2.64 -15.35 1.12
C GLY A 414 -2.46 -16.87 1.06
N TYR A 415 -1.24 -17.38 1.17
CA TYR A 415 -0.97 -18.80 1.37
C TYR A 415 -1.11 -19.17 2.84
N GLU A 416 -1.47 -20.43 3.10
CA GLU A 416 -1.56 -20.96 4.47
C GLU A 416 -0.18 -20.93 5.15
N ARG A 417 -0.13 -20.47 6.43
CA ARG A 417 1.10 -20.35 7.20
C ARG A 417 1.82 -21.66 7.47
N VAL A 418 1.15 -22.78 7.43
CA VAL A 418 1.77 -24.09 7.55
C VAL A 418 1.70 -24.79 6.20
N SER A 419 2.71 -24.55 5.37
CA SER A 419 2.86 -25.18 4.05
C SER A 419 3.87 -26.33 4.03
N GLY A 420 4.23 -26.86 5.20
CA GLY A 420 5.21 -27.94 5.37
C GLY A 420 5.03 -28.59 6.73
N ASP A 421 6.14 -28.82 7.42
CA ASP A 421 6.14 -29.37 8.78
C ASP A 421 5.91 -28.28 9.85
N LEU A 422 6.41 -27.07 9.60
CA LEU A 422 6.35 -25.90 10.48
C LEU A 422 6.12 -24.62 9.65
N ILE A 423 5.82 -23.54 10.35
CA ILE A 423 5.75 -22.18 9.82
C ILE A 423 7.15 -21.67 9.43
N ASP A 424 7.25 -20.87 8.39
CA ASP A 424 8.50 -20.20 8.03
C ASP A 424 8.73 -18.92 8.85
N ILE A 425 9.99 -18.56 9.02
CA ILE A 425 10.36 -17.25 9.60
C ILE A 425 10.18 -16.18 8.51
N GLY A 426 9.49 -15.09 8.84
CA GLY A 426 9.25 -13.98 7.94
C GLY A 426 7.83 -13.91 7.39
N VAL A 427 7.65 -12.99 6.44
CA VAL A 427 6.33 -12.62 5.94
C VAL A 427 5.76 -13.59 4.90
N TYR A 428 6.60 -14.36 4.23
CA TYR A 428 6.23 -15.29 3.17
C TYR A 428 6.48 -16.74 3.58
N GLU A 429 5.56 -17.61 3.21
CA GLU A 429 5.75 -19.06 3.29
C GLU A 429 6.44 -19.59 2.02
N PHE A 430 7.44 -20.44 2.21
CA PHE A 430 8.10 -21.13 1.11
C PHE A 430 7.20 -22.23 0.57
N ASN A 431 6.70 -22.04 -0.63
CA ASN A 431 5.82 -23.00 -1.25
C ASN A 431 6.62 -23.96 -2.15
N PHE A 432 6.83 -25.19 -1.68
CA PHE A 432 7.54 -26.22 -2.44
C PHE A 432 6.93 -26.52 -3.81
N THR A 433 5.63 -26.26 -3.99
CA THR A 433 4.96 -26.48 -5.29
C THR A 433 5.31 -25.40 -6.30
N ASN A 434 5.65 -24.18 -5.86
CA ASN A 434 6.01 -23.08 -6.75
C ASN A 434 7.47 -23.12 -7.20
N VAL A 435 8.40 -23.70 -6.44
CA VAL A 435 9.84 -23.72 -6.79
C VAL A 435 10.16 -24.68 -7.94
N GLN A 436 9.44 -25.78 -8.08
CA GLN A 436 9.60 -26.64 -9.26
C GLN A 436 8.85 -26.12 -10.50
N GLU A 437 7.73 -25.41 -10.32
CA GLU A 437 7.02 -24.80 -11.44
C GLU A 437 7.65 -23.48 -11.91
N ASN A 438 8.16 -22.63 -11.02
CA ASN A 438 8.65 -21.31 -11.41
C ASN A 438 10.06 -21.28 -11.98
N ALA A 439 10.95 -22.19 -11.63
CA ALA A 439 12.30 -22.26 -12.22
C ALA A 439 12.36 -23.10 -13.50
N GLN A 440 11.47 -24.11 -13.64
CA GLN A 440 11.45 -25.01 -14.81
C GLN A 440 10.22 -24.86 -15.70
N ASN A 441 9.10 -24.25 -15.22
CA ASN A 441 7.81 -24.21 -15.93
C ASN A 441 7.20 -22.80 -16.04
N ALA A 442 7.94 -21.71 -15.81
CA ALA A 442 7.44 -20.37 -16.02
C ALA A 442 7.52 -19.96 -17.50
N ASN A 443 6.40 -19.51 -18.07
CA ASN A 443 6.43 -18.90 -19.39
C ASN A 443 7.47 -17.77 -19.42
N ARG A 444 8.35 -17.77 -20.39
CA ARG A 444 9.44 -16.78 -20.53
C ARG A 444 9.31 -16.04 -21.84
N ILE A 445 9.77 -14.80 -21.85
CA ILE A 445 9.90 -14.00 -23.07
C ILE A 445 11.33 -13.48 -23.19
N HIS A 446 11.90 -13.65 -24.37
CA HIS A 446 13.17 -13.05 -24.74
C HIS A 446 13.01 -12.29 -26.06
N ILE A 447 13.52 -11.05 -26.12
CA ILE A 447 13.44 -10.22 -27.33
C ILE A 447 14.77 -10.24 -28.04
N PHE A 448 14.76 -10.75 -29.26
CA PHE A 448 15.94 -10.76 -30.16
C PHE A 448 15.86 -9.56 -31.09
N GLY A 449 16.96 -8.79 -31.15
CA GLY A 449 17.04 -7.55 -31.92
C GLY A 449 16.38 -6.37 -31.21
N ASN A 450 16.89 -5.99 -30.05
CA ASN A 450 16.55 -4.74 -29.35
C ASN A 450 17.83 -3.88 -29.30
N PRO A 451 17.92 -2.74 -30.02
CA PRO A 451 16.85 -2.00 -30.72
C PRO A 451 16.19 -2.76 -31.89
N ILE A 452 14.87 -2.47 -32.08
CA ILE A 452 14.00 -3.20 -33.02
C ILE A 452 14.36 -2.91 -34.47
N THR A 453 14.47 -3.99 -35.25
CA THR A 453 14.60 -4.00 -36.72
C THR A 453 13.43 -4.76 -37.37
N ALA A 454 13.35 -4.80 -38.67
CA ALA A 454 12.33 -5.57 -39.39
C ALA A 454 12.39 -7.09 -39.10
N SER A 455 13.57 -7.60 -38.75
CA SER A 455 13.81 -9.02 -38.43
C SER A 455 13.76 -9.34 -36.93
N SER A 456 13.37 -8.40 -36.09
CA SER A 456 13.28 -8.65 -34.65
C SER A 456 12.09 -9.54 -34.30
N TYR A 457 12.33 -10.47 -33.40
CA TYR A 457 11.29 -11.40 -32.93
C TYR A 457 11.32 -11.56 -31.40
N ALA A 458 10.20 -11.97 -30.85
CA ALA A 458 10.06 -12.41 -29.47
C ALA A 458 10.06 -13.94 -29.45
N GLU A 459 10.94 -14.53 -28.67
CA GLU A 459 10.90 -15.94 -28.32
C GLU A 459 10.11 -16.10 -27.04
N ILE A 460 9.07 -16.94 -27.08
CA ILE A 460 8.22 -17.25 -25.93
C ILE A 460 8.34 -18.73 -25.63
N GLU A 461 8.79 -19.08 -24.45
CA GLU A 461 8.79 -20.44 -23.95
C GLU A 461 7.52 -20.68 -23.13
N LEU A 462 6.66 -21.59 -23.58
CA LEU A 462 5.39 -21.95 -22.95
C LEU A 462 5.49 -23.35 -22.32
N TYR A 463 5.12 -23.44 -21.07
CA TYR A 463 5.14 -24.72 -20.33
C TYR A 463 3.82 -25.47 -20.35
N HIS A 464 2.76 -24.83 -20.81
CA HIS A 464 1.44 -25.45 -21.07
C HIS A 464 0.74 -24.70 -22.21
N ASP A 465 -0.27 -25.33 -22.77
CA ASP A 465 -1.07 -24.73 -23.84
C ASP A 465 -1.81 -23.51 -23.29
N CYS A 466 -1.69 -22.35 -23.94
CA CYS A 466 -2.39 -21.15 -23.50
C CYS A 466 -2.73 -20.20 -24.66
N ILE A 467 -3.76 -19.38 -24.41
CA ILE A 467 -4.15 -18.32 -25.36
C ILE A 467 -3.18 -17.15 -25.18
N ILE A 468 -2.58 -16.71 -26.28
CA ILE A 468 -1.57 -15.65 -26.29
C ILE A 468 -2.10 -14.40 -27.01
N LYS A 469 -1.95 -13.26 -26.36
CA LYS A 469 -2.15 -11.94 -26.96
C LYS A 469 -0.87 -11.13 -26.81
N ALA A 470 -0.39 -10.55 -27.90
CA ALA A 470 0.74 -9.63 -27.91
C ALA A 470 0.22 -8.19 -28.02
N ASN A 471 0.58 -7.35 -27.08
CA ASN A 471 0.18 -5.95 -27.02
C ASN A 471 1.40 -5.05 -27.01
N LEU A 472 1.30 -3.88 -27.62
CA LEU A 472 2.33 -2.85 -27.61
C LEU A 472 1.76 -1.55 -27.07
N TYR A 473 2.42 -1.03 -26.02
CA TYR A 473 2.01 0.19 -25.34
C TYR A 473 3.10 1.26 -25.44
N SER A 474 2.68 2.52 -25.44
CA SER A 474 3.56 3.65 -25.14
C SER A 474 3.89 3.69 -23.64
N LEU A 475 4.91 4.45 -23.24
CA LEU A 475 5.31 4.54 -21.81
C LEU A 475 4.25 5.20 -20.91
N ASP A 476 3.33 5.96 -21.49
CA ASP A 476 2.16 6.53 -20.79
C ASP A 476 0.96 5.56 -20.68
N GLY A 477 1.18 4.27 -21.07
CA GLY A 477 0.19 3.20 -20.90
C GLY A 477 -0.87 3.10 -22.01
N LYS A 478 -0.77 3.89 -23.08
CA LYS A 478 -1.71 3.83 -24.20
C LYS A 478 -1.43 2.61 -25.08
N LEU A 479 -2.44 1.78 -25.34
CA LEU A 479 -2.35 0.66 -26.28
C LEU A 479 -2.18 1.20 -27.70
N LEU A 480 -1.08 0.83 -28.36
CA LEU A 480 -0.74 1.26 -29.71
C LEU A 480 -1.08 0.21 -30.76
N LYS A 481 -0.80 -1.04 -30.46
CA LYS A 481 -1.10 -2.20 -31.32
C LYS A 481 -1.38 -3.45 -30.50
N ASN A 482 -2.16 -4.35 -31.07
CA ASN A 482 -2.38 -5.69 -30.53
C ASN A 482 -2.33 -6.74 -31.64
N LYS A 483 -1.98 -7.97 -31.27
CA LYS A 483 -1.98 -9.14 -32.13
C LYS A 483 -2.46 -10.34 -31.31
N ASN A 484 -3.57 -10.94 -31.71
CA ASN A 484 -4.05 -12.17 -31.08
C ASN A 484 -3.39 -13.35 -31.80
N LEU A 485 -2.64 -14.16 -31.07
CA LEU A 485 -1.89 -15.30 -31.58
C LEU A 485 -2.67 -16.62 -31.44
N GLY A 486 -3.85 -16.57 -30.79
CA GLY A 486 -4.66 -17.76 -30.53
C GLY A 486 -4.07 -18.65 -29.46
N THR A 487 -4.45 -19.95 -29.48
CA THR A 487 -3.90 -20.96 -28.57
C THR A 487 -2.60 -21.49 -29.14
N LEU A 488 -1.50 -21.31 -28.42
CA LEU A 488 -0.22 -21.91 -28.69
C LEU A 488 0.01 -23.11 -27.76
N GLN A 489 0.59 -24.16 -28.28
CA GLN A 489 0.91 -25.37 -27.51
C GLN A 489 2.15 -25.15 -26.64
N LYS A 490 2.35 -25.99 -25.63
CA LYS A 490 3.58 -26.07 -24.87
C LYS A 490 4.80 -26.14 -25.81
N GLY A 491 5.83 -25.33 -25.56
CA GLY A 491 7.07 -25.29 -26.33
C GLY A 491 7.58 -23.87 -26.58
N ILE A 492 8.62 -23.76 -27.39
CA ILE A 492 9.23 -22.50 -27.78
C ILE A 492 8.58 -21.99 -29.07
N HIS A 493 8.15 -20.72 -29.04
CA HIS A 493 7.50 -20.05 -30.16
C HIS A 493 8.23 -18.76 -30.51
N HIS A 494 8.47 -18.54 -31.80
CA HIS A 494 9.04 -17.30 -32.30
C HIS A 494 7.95 -16.44 -32.92
N ILE A 495 7.78 -15.24 -32.40
CA ILE A 495 6.77 -14.28 -32.85
C ILE A 495 7.47 -13.10 -33.50
N GLU A 496 7.25 -12.91 -34.77
CA GLU A 496 7.76 -11.73 -35.50
C GLU A 496 7.06 -10.46 -34.95
N ILE A 497 7.86 -9.56 -34.39
CA ILE A 497 7.40 -8.32 -33.77
C ILE A 497 7.82 -7.07 -34.58
N GLY A 498 8.79 -7.17 -35.44
CA GLY A 498 9.30 -6.04 -36.24
C GLY A 498 8.21 -5.27 -36.97
N GLU A 499 7.18 -5.97 -37.49
CA GLU A 499 6.04 -5.36 -38.18
C GLU A 499 5.17 -4.51 -37.25
N MET A 500 5.09 -4.84 -35.96
CA MET A 500 4.29 -4.07 -34.99
C MET A 500 4.86 -2.66 -34.79
N PHE A 501 6.12 -2.45 -35.12
CA PHE A 501 6.83 -1.18 -34.92
C PHE A 501 6.95 -0.32 -36.19
N GLN A 502 6.66 -0.84 -37.37
CA GLN A 502 6.94 -0.15 -38.64
C GLN A 502 6.35 1.27 -38.71
N SER A 503 5.15 1.49 -38.19
CA SER A 503 4.45 2.79 -38.26
C SER A 503 4.66 3.69 -37.04
N LEU A 504 5.52 3.30 -36.11
CA LEU A 504 5.76 4.07 -34.89
C LEU A 504 6.99 4.98 -35.03
N SER A 505 7.06 6.04 -34.28
CA SER A 505 8.24 6.93 -34.19
C SER A 505 9.40 6.24 -33.45
N SER A 506 10.60 6.79 -33.57
CA SER A 506 11.71 6.40 -32.70
C SER A 506 11.37 6.64 -31.24
N GLY A 507 11.68 5.72 -30.35
CA GLY A 507 11.34 5.83 -28.93
C GLY A 507 11.35 4.50 -28.20
N THR A 508 10.93 4.55 -26.94
CA THR A 508 10.81 3.37 -26.07
C THR A 508 9.35 2.98 -25.92
N TYR A 509 9.10 1.68 -25.92
CA TYR A 509 7.78 1.07 -25.87
C TYR A 509 7.76 -0.10 -24.89
N LEU A 510 6.58 -0.48 -24.40
CA LEU A 510 6.37 -1.69 -23.60
C LEU A 510 5.69 -2.75 -24.46
N PHE A 511 6.36 -3.86 -24.66
CA PHE A 511 5.81 -5.03 -25.34
C PHE A 511 5.34 -6.03 -24.29
N VAL A 512 4.07 -6.40 -24.37
CA VAL A 512 3.37 -7.15 -23.34
C VAL A 512 2.72 -8.38 -23.95
N ILE A 513 3.11 -9.55 -23.46
CA ILE A 513 2.46 -10.83 -23.78
C ILE A 513 1.50 -11.18 -22.66
N GLN A 514 0.23 -11.31 -22.98
CA GLN A 514 -0.80 -11.81 -22.07
C GLN A 514 -1.06 -13.28 -22.36
N THR A 515 -0.98 -14.11 -21.33
CA THR A 515 -1.37 -15.52 -21.33
C THR A 515 -2.64 -15.69 -20.51
N SER A 516 -3.22 -16.89 -20.47
CA SER A 516 -4.44 -17.18 -19.69
C SER A 516 -4.32 -17.04 -18.16
N GLY A 517 -3.18 -16.61 -17.63
CA GLY A 517 -2.99 -16.42 -16.19
C GLY A 517 -1.85 -15.48 -15.83
N LYS A 518 -1.03 -15.05 -16.80
CA LYS A 518 0.16 -14.20 -16.53
C LYS A 518 0.38 -13.18 -17.63
N THR A 519 1.03 -12.10 -17.26
CA THR A 519 1.49 -11.04 -18.18
C THR A 519 3.01 -11.00 -18.14
N LEU A 520 3.64 -11.12 -19.33
CA LEU A 520 5.08 -10.97 -19.50
C LEU A 520 5.35 -9.64 -20.19
N THR A 521 6.24 -8.82 -19.66
CA THR A 521 6.52 -7.47 -20.18
C THR A 521 7.99 -7.32 -20.51
N SER A 522 8.28 -6.69 -21.65
CA SER A 522 9.63 -6.33 -22.06
C SER A 522 9.70 -4.90 -22.57
N LYS A 523 10.76 -4.17 -22.18
CA LYS A 523 11.03 -2.82 -22.68
C LYS A 523 11.75 -2.90 -24.01
N ILE A 524 11.23 -2.22 -25.01
CA ILE A 524 11.73 -2.25 -26.38
C ILE A 524 12.08 -0.85 -26.87
N VAL A 525 13.21 -0.75 -27.57
CA VAL A 525 13.68 0.50 -28.17
C VAL A 525 13.55 0.42 -29.68
N LYS A 526 12.86 1.40 -30.29
CA LYS A 526 12.87 1.63 -31.73
C LYS A 526 13.85 2.77 -32.03
N PRO A 527 14.88 2.55 -32.87
CA PRO A 527 15.88 3.56 -33.21
C PRO A 527 15.28 4.74 -34.00
#